data_50d288808ec60ef5a387aa6cf11e836d
#
_entry.id   50d288808ec60ef5a387aa6cf11e836d
#
_cell.length_a   1.000
_cell.length_b   1.000
_cell.length_c   1.000
_cell.angle_alpha   90.00
_cell.angle_beta   90.00
_cell.angle_gamma   90.00
#
_symmetry.space_group_name_H-M   'P 1'
#
loop_
_entity.id
_entity.type
_entity.pdbx_description
1 polymer ?
#
loop_
_entity_poly.entity_id
_entity_poly.type
_entity_poly.pdbx_seq_one_letter_code
_entity_poly.pdbx_strand_id
1 'polypeptide(L)'
;MLVPMVIESTSRGERAYDIYSRLLRERIIFLGDAIEDHLANLIIAQLLFLESEDPEKDISLYINSPGGVVNSGLAIYDTMQYLRAPVSTICIGMAASMAAVLLSAGAPGKRYALPNSRIMIHQGSGGFRGNAPDAVIQMREWEFLVKRNTEILAQHTGQPYEQVEQDTNRDKFMSPDEAKAYGIIDAVYSLPGDSLIAQAHDAGLSGGEGSSVADADGDGLPGKATNR
;
A
#
# COMPACT_ATOMS: atom_id res chain seq x y z
N MET A 1 19.34 4.89 11.66
CA MET A 1 18.57 6.07 11.20
C MET A 1 18.18 6.90 12.42
N LEU A 2 18.36 8.23 12.38
CA LEU A 2 17.88 9.11 13.46
C LEU A 2 16.39 9.37 13.24
N VAL A 3 15.56 9.06 14.25
CA VAL A 3 14.13 9.37 14.24
C VAL A 3 13.96 10.83 14.66
N PRO A 4 13.29 11.70 13.86
CA PRO A 4 13.09 13.09 14.22
C PRO A 4 12.25 13.25 15.50
N MET A 5 12.59 14.25 16.30
CA MET A 5 11.83 14.64 17.49
C MET A 5 10.93 15.84 17.17
N VAL A 6 9.70 15.81 17.67
CA VAL A 6 8.72 16.89 17.59
C VAL A 6 8.46 17.42 18.99
N ILE A 7 8.49 18.75 19.15
CA ILE A 7 8.19 19.40 20.42
C ILE A 7 6.81 20.04 20.32
N GLU A 8 5.91 19.63 21.19
CA GLU A 8 4.58 20.27 21.37
C GLU A 8 4.59 21.19 22.56
N SER A 9 4.28 22.46 22.35
CA SER A 9 4.06 23.43 23.41
C SER A 9 2.58 23.41 23.84
N THR A 10 2.35 23.11 25.11
CA THR A 10 0.99 23.12 25.70
C THR A 10 0.94 24.09 26.86
N SER A 11 -0.27 24.42 27.34
CA SER A 11 -0.46 25.23 28.55
C SER A 11 0.18 24.64 29.82
N ARG A 12 0.59 23.36 29.77
CA ARG A 12 1.24 22.64 30.87
C ARG A 12 2.75 22.45 30.67
N GLY A 13 3.34 23.08 29.63
CA GLY A 13 4.75 22.99 29.27
C GLY A 13 5.00 22.29 27.94
N GLU A 14 6.27 22.09 27.62
CA GLU A 14 6.72 21.44 26.40
C GLU A 14 6.85 19.93 26.61
N ARG A 15 6.45 19.16 25.59
CA ARG A 15 6.63 17.72 25.53
C ARG A 15 7.31 17.33 24.23
N ALA A 16 8.35 16.53 24.32
CA ALA A 16 9.06 15.97 23.16
C ALA A 16 8.54 14.57 22.87
N TYR A 17 8.25 14.30 21.60
CA TYR A 17 7.89 12.98 21.07
C TYR A 17 8.78 12.68 19.88
N ASP A 18 9.12 11.41 19.66
CA ASP A 18 9.55 11.02 18.32
C ASP A 18 8.36 11.08 17.36
N ILE A 19 8.66 11.14 16.04
CA ILE A 19 7.60 11.35 15.04
C ILE A 19 6.58 10.20 15.02
N TYR A 20 7.01 8.94 15.23
CA TYR A 20 6.10 7.79 15.24
C TYR A 20 5.19 7.81 16.48
N SER A 21 5.73 8.11 17.65
CA SER A 21 4.96 8.29 18.88
C SER A 21 3.96 9.44 18.75
N ARG A 22 4.33 10.51 18.03
CA ARG A 22 3.41 11.61 17.78
C ARG A 22 2.26 11.21 16.84
N LEU A 23 2.57 10.47 15.77
CA LEU A 23 1.57 9.96 14.83
C LEU A 23 0.67 8.89 15.47
N LEU A 24 1.20 8.06 16.36
CA LEU A 24 0.41 7.06 17.10
C LEU A 24 -0.71 7.71 17.92
N ARG A 25 -0.50 8.91 18.46
CA ARG A 25 -1.57 9.68 19.15
C ARG A 25 -2.72 10.09 18.22
N GLU A 26 -2.45 10.21 16.92
CA GLU A 26 -3.48 10.42 15.88
C GLU A 26 -3.99 9.08 15.32
N ARG A 27 -3.70 7.98 16.01
CA ARG A 27 -4.11 6.62 15.65
C ARG A 27 -3.53 6.14 14.31
N ILE A 28 -2.32 6.62 13.97
CA ILE A 28 -1.60 6.30 12.75
C ILE A 28 -0.45 5.35 13.09
N ILE A 29 -0.42 4.20 12.41
CA ILE A 29 0.63 3.18 12.51
C ILE A 29 1.30 3.05 11.13
N PHE A 30 2.62 2.81 11.12
CA PHE A 30 3.38 2.57 9.90
C PHE A 30 3.91 1.14 9.85
N LEU A 31 3.57 0.42 8.78
CA LEU A 31 4.21 -0.81 8.32
C LEU A 31 5.14 -0.43 7.15
N GLY A 32 6.34 0.03 7.49
CA GLY A 32 7.28 0.67 6.53
C GLY A 32 8.50 -0.16 6.18
N ASP A 33 8.55 -1.46 6.54
CA ASP A 33 9.70 -2.34 6.31
C ASP A 33 9.24 -3.77 6.02
N ALA A 34 10.19 -4.69 5.82
CA ALA A 34 9.90 -6.12 5.72
C ALA A 34 9.23 -6.65 7.01
N ILE A 35 8.24 -7.52 6.84
CA ILE A 35 7.49 -8.11 7.96
C ILE A 35 8.34 -9.22 8.57
N GLU A 36 8.90 -8.91 9.73
CA GLU A 36 9.65 -9.83 10.58
C GLU A 36 9.02 -9.85 11.99
N ASP A 37 9.41 -10.80 12.82
CA ASP A 37 8.82 -11.00 14.16
C ASP A 37 8.85 -9.74 15.02
N HIS A 38 9.97 -8.99 14.98
CA HIS A 38 10.11 -7.77 15.78
C HIS A 38 9.13 -6.68 15.33
N LEU A 39 9.05 -6.42 14.02
CA LEU A 39 8.12 -5.43 13.47
C LEU A 39 6.67 -5.84 13.70
N ALA A 40 6.35 -7.12 13.52
CA ALA A 40 5.00 -7.64 13.76
C ALA A 40 4.57 -7.42 15.21
N ASN A 41 5.41 -7.76 16.18
CA ASN A 41 5.14 -7.54 17.60
C ASN A 41 4.95 -6.05 17.93
N LEU A 42 5.71 -5.16 17.29
CA LEU A 42 5.57 -3.71 17.47
C LEU A 42 4.23 -3.21 16.92
N ILE A 43 3.83 -3.64 15.72
CA ILE A 43 2.54 -3.29 15.12
C ILE A 43 1.38 -3.80 15.99
N ILE A 44 1.44 -5.06 16.43
CA ILE A 44 0.44 -5.67 17.30
C ILE A 44 0.31 -4.89 18.62
N ALA A 45 1.42 -4.53 19.25
CA ALA A 45 1.39 -3.76 20.49
C ALA A 45 0.72 -2.38 20.30
N GLN A 46 1.00 -1.70 19.18
CA GLN A 46 0.37 -0.42 18.84
C GLN A 46 -1.14 -0.58 18.57
N LEU A 47 -1.55 -1.63 17.85
CA LEU A 47 -2.95 -1.95 17.60
C LEU A 47 -3.72 -2.18 18.91
N LEU A 48 -3.19 -3.02 19.80
CA LEU A 48 -3.79 -3.32 21.11
C LEU A 48 -3.84 -2.08 22.02
N PHE A 49 -2.80 -1.24 21.98
CA PHE A 49 -2.78 0.01 22.73
C PHE A 49 -3.91 0.95 22.28
N LEU A 50 -4.06 1.16 20.97
CA LEU A 50 -5.10 2.02 20.41
C LEU A 50 -6.51 1.47 20.63
N GLU A 51 -6.69 0.15 20.55
CA GLU A 51 -7.96 -0.51 20.95
C GLU A 51 -8.32 -0.19 22.39
N SER A 52 -7.34 -0.27 23.32
CA SER A 52 -7.58 -0.01 24.74
C SER A 52 -7.91 1.45 25.04
N GLU A 53 -7.45 2.39 24.20
CA GLU A 53 -7.74 3.82 24.36
C GLU A 53 -9.15 4.17 23.89
N ASP A 54 -9.54 3.73 22.71
CA ASP A 54 -10.87 3.99 22.14
C ASP A 54 -11.20 2.97 21.05
N PRO A 55 -12.03 1.95 21.34
CA PRO A 55 -12.37 0.91 20.39
C PRO A 55 -13.37 1.34 19.30
N GLU A 56 -13.95 2.53 19.40
CA GLU A 56 -14.93 3.03 18.42
C GLU A 56 -14.28 3.88 17.32
N LYS A 57 -13.01 4.29 17.52
CA LYS A 57 -12.31 5.12 16.55
C LYS A 57 -11.42 4.29 15.64
N ASP A 58 -11.41 4.67 14.37
CA ASP A 58 -10.57 4.04 13.35
C ASP A 58 -9.08 4.11 13.70
N ILE A 59 -8.36 3.05 13.33
CA ILE A 59 -6.91 3.00 13.31
C ILE A 59 -6.46 3.06 11.85
N SER A 60 -5.50 3.92 11.52
CA SER A 60 -4.96 4.05 10.16
C SER A 60 -3.62 3.32 10.06
N LEU A 61 -3.58 2.23 9.31
CA LEU A 61 -2.36 1.46 9.03
C LEU A 61 -1.81 1.84 7.64
N TYR A 62 -0.73 2.63 7.62
CA TYR A 62 -0.01 3.01 6.42
C TYR A 62 1.00 1.93 6.05
N ILE A 63 0.94 1.46 4.81
CA ILE A 63 1.71 0.30 4.34
C ILE A 63 2.67 0.71 3.21
N ASN A 64 3.97 0.47 3.44
CA ASN A 64 5.02 0.53 2.43
C ASN A 64 6.00 -0.62 2.70
N SER A 65 5.63 -1.82 2.29
CA SER A 65 6.32 -3.05 2.67
C SER A 65 6.39 -4.05 1.52
N PRO A 66 7.53 -4.73 1.35
CA PRO A 66 7.67 -5.83 0.38
C PRO A 66 7.00 -7.14 0.87
N GLY A 67 6.37 -7.14 2.04
CA GLY A 67 5.92 -8.36 2.71
C GLY A 67 6.99 -8.97 3.60
N GLY A 68 6.95 -10.27 3.83
CA GLY A 68 7.94 -10.95 4.68
C GLY A 68 7.43 -12.27 5.26
N VAL A 69 7.77 -12.54 6.52
CA VAL A 69 7.47 -13.81 7.20
C VAL A 69 5.95 -13.99 7.36
N VAL A 70 5.45 -15.09 6.81
CA VAL A 70 4.01 -15.37 6.75
C VAL A 70 3.39 -15.42 8.14
N ASN A 71 4.00 -16.16 9.09
CA ASN A 71 3.47 -16.29 10.45
C ASN A 71 3.41 -14.94 11.18
N SER A 72 4.43 -14.09 11.00
CA SER A 72 4.46 -12.75 11.58
C SER A 72 3.37 -11.86 10.98
N GLY A 73 3.12 -11.98 9.67
CA GLY A 73 2.03 -11.28 9.00
C GLY A 73 0.66 -11.79 9.41
N LEU A 74 0.46 -13.10 9.57
CA LEU A 74 -0.78 -13.68 10.07
C LEU A 74 -1.08 -13.23 11.51
N ALA A 75 -0.06 -13.05 12.36
CA ALA A 75 -0.26 -12.51 13.70
C ALA A 75 -0.78 -11.07 13.68
N ILE A 76 -0.30 -10.23 12.76
CA ILE A 76 -0.86 -8.88 12.54
C ILE A 76 -2.30 -8.99 12.01
N TYR A 77 -2.53 -9.85 11.01
CA TYR A 77 -3.84 -10.08 10.41
C TYR A 77 -4.88 -10.47 11.47
N ASP A 78 -4.60 -11.51 12.26
CA ASP A 78 -5.52 -11.99 13.29
C ASP A 78 -5.79 -10.90 14.33
N THR A 79 -4.78 -10.11 14.70
CA THR A 79 -4.96 -8.97 15.59
C THR A 79 -5.90 -7.93 14.98
N MET A 80 -5.69 -7.54 13.72
CA MET A 80 -6.58 -6.60 13.02
C MET A 80 -8.04 -7.09 12.99
N GLN A 81 -8.26 -8.40 12.80
CA GLN A 81 -9.62 -8.98 12.77
C GLN A 81 -10.25 -9.16 14.17
N TYR A 82 -9.40 -9.26 15.21
CA TYR A 82 -9.84 -9.41 16.59
C TYR A 82 -10.31 -8.09 17.22
N LEU A 83 -9.78 -6.96 16.80
CA LEU A 83 -10.12 -5.64 17.35
C LEU A 83 -11.56 -5.24 17.00
N ARG A 84 -12.18 -4.44 17.88
CA ARG A 84 -13.45 -3.75 17.61
C ARG A 84 -13.21 -2.48 16.80
N ALA A 85 -12.10 -1.77 17.07
CA ALA A 85 -11.70 -0.58 16.34
C ALA A 85 -11.49 -0.94 14.86
N PRO A 86 -12.17 -0.29 13.90
CA PRO A 86 -11.96 -0.53 12.49
C PRO A 86 -10.53 -0.15 12.07
N VAL A 87 -9.83 -1.04 11.37
CA VAL A 87 -8.51 -0.75 10.84
C VAL A 87 -8.63 -0.34 9.38
N SER A 88 -8.37 0.94 9.10
CA SER A 88 -8.22 1.46 7.74
C SER A 88 -6.81 1.16 7.23
N THR A 89 -6.68 0.66 6.01
CA THR A 89 -5.38 0.32 5.40
C THR A 89 -5.09 1.21 4.20
N ILE A 90 -3.86 1.76 4.12
CA ILE A 90 -3.47 2.71 3.09
C ILE A 90 -2.11 2.32 2.50
N CYS A 91 -2.07 1.92 1.24
CA CYS A 91 -0.81 1.68 0.54
C CYS A 91 -0.18 3.00 0.09
N ILE A 92 1.07 3.26 0.54
CA ILE A 92 1.85 4.47 0.24
C ILE A 92 3.19 4.11 -0.43
N GLY A 93 3.21 3.52 -1.55
CA GLY A 93 4.42 3.09 -2.24
C GLY A 93 4.28 1.65 -2.69
N MET A 94 4.48 0.70 -1.81
CA MET A 94 4.33 -0.71 -2.13
C MET A 94 3.58 -1.48 -1.03
N ALA A 95 2.70 -2.38 -1.46
CA ALA A 95 2.17 -3.45 -0.63
C ALA A 95 2.32 -4.76 -1.39
N ALA A 96 3.35 -5.55 -1.07
CA ALA A 96 3.66 -6.78 -1.78
C ALA A 96 3.55 -8.01 -0.86
N SER A 97 3.19 -9.17 -1.44
CA SER A 97 3.16 -10.44 -0.73
C SER A 97 2.28 -10.37 0.53
N MET A 98 2.80 -10.70 1.70
CA MET A 98 2.07 -10.64 2.97
C MET A 98 1.55 -9.23 3.29
N ALA A 99 2.22 -8.16 2.84
CA ALA A 99 1.72 -6.80 3.00
C ALA A 99 0.47 -6.50 2.14
N ALA A 100 0.33 -7.14 0.97
CA ALA A 100 -0.89 -7.06 0.16
C ALA A 100 -2.06 -7.80 0.84
N VAL A 101 -1.79 -8.90 1.53
CA VAL A 101 -2.79 -9.59 2.37
C VAL A 101 -3.29 -8.66 3.47
N LEU A 102 -2.38 -7.99 4.20
CA LEU A 102 -2.75 -7.03 5.24
C LEU A 102 -3.50 -5.82 4.68
N LEU A 103 -3.12 -5.31 3.49
CA LEU A 103 -3.85 -4.23 2.81
C LEU A 103 -5.30 -4.64 2.53
N SER A 104 -5.51 -5.85 1.99
CA SER A 104 -6.84 -6.38 1.68
C SER A 104 -7.71 -6.63 2.92
N ALA A 105 -7.06 -6.84 4.07
CA ALA A 105 -7.69 -7.19 5.35
C ALA A 105 -8.20 -5.99 6.15
N GLY A 106 -8.05 -4.77 5.63
CA GLY A 106 -8.64 -3.57 6.22
C GLY A 106 -10.17 -3.65 6.29
N ALA A 107 -10.76 -2.81 7.14
CA ALA A 107 -12.20 -2.75 7.29
C ALA A 107 -12.88 -2.43 5.94
N PRO A 108 -14.01 -3.08 5.61
CA PRO A 108 -14.71 -2.85 4.35
C PRO A 108 -15.03 -1.36 4.11
N GLY A 109 -14.73 -0.86 2.92
CA GLY A 109 -14.88 0.55 2.56
C GLY A 109 -13.74 1.46 3.03
N LYS A 110 -12.73 0.90 3.74
CA LYS A 110 -11.61 1.67 4.34
C LYS A 110 -10.23 1.16 3.90
N ARG A 111 -10.14 0.58 2.70
CA ARG A 111 -8.91 0.09 2.10
C ARG A 111 -8.52 0.98 0.93
N TYR A 112 -7.35 1.60 1.01
CA TYR A 112 -6.95 2.65 0.07
C TYR A 112 -5.54 2.44 -0.48
N ALA A 113 -5.26 3.10 -1.61
CA ALA A 113 -3.91 3.25 -2.15
C ALA A 113 -3.70 4.65 -2.71
N LEU A 114 -2.48 5.16 -2.65
CA LEU A 114 -2.09 6.39 -3.36
C LEU A 114 -1.93 6.08 -4.87
N PRO A 115 -2.10 7.07 -5.75
CA PRO A 115 -2.16 6.86 -7.21
C PRO A 115 -0.93 6.19 -7.84
N ASN A 116 0.25 6.37 -7.24
CA ASN A 116 1.51 5.81 -7.75
C ASN A 116 1.98 4.58 -6.97
N SER A 117 1.13 4.01 -6.13
CA SER A 117 1.46 2.79 -5.38
C SER A 117 1.51 1.57 -6.28
N ARG A 118 2.22 0.54 -5.81
CA ARG A 118 2.24 -0.78 -6.46
C ARG A 118 1.77 -1.84 -5.47
N ILE A 119 0.88 -2.68 -5.93
CA ILE A 119 0.38 -3.81 -5.15
C ILE A 119 0.84 -5.09 -5.86
N MET A 120 1.33 -6.08 -5.11
CA MET A 120 1.77 -7.35 -5.68
C MET A 120 1.30 -8.51 -4.83
N ILE A 121 0.70 -9.49 -5.48
CA ILE A 121 0.31 -10.76 -4.87
C ILE A 121 1.10 -11.91 -5.50
N HIS A 122 1.47 -12.88 -4.68
CA HIS A 122 2.07 -14.14 -5.09
C HIS A 122 1.96 -15.17 -3.96
N GLN A 123 2.15 -16.46 -4.26
CA GLN A 123 2.11 -17.52 -3.24
C GLN A 123 3.32 -17.51 -2.30
N GLY A 124 4.29 -16.66 -2.55
CA GLY A 124 5.52 -16.58 -1.79
C GLY A 124 6.57 -17.62 -2.21
N SER A 125 7.72 -17.53 -1.57
CA SER A 125 8.83 -18.47 -1.77
C SER A 125 9.35 -18.92 -0.42
N GLY A 126 9.79 -20.17 -0.33
CA GLY A 126 10.36 -20.76 0.87
C GLY A 126 11.53 -21.68 0.55
N GLY A 127 12.31 -22.00 1.57
CA GLY A 127 13.38 -22.97 1.48
C GLY A 127 13.41 -23.85 2.72
N PHE A 128 13.81 -25.09 2.55
CA PHE A 128 13.85 -26.07 3.64
C PHE A 128 15.29 -26.45 3.95
N ARG A 129 15.60 -26.61 5.22
CA ARG A 129 16.89 -27.09 5.71
C ARG A 129 16.65 -28.22 6.69
N GLY A 130 17.50 -29.26 6.66
CA GLY A 130 17.43 -30.40 7.57
C GLY A 130 17.52 -31.73 6.84
N ASN A 131 17.17 -32.80 7.54
CA ASN A 131 17.07 -34.15 6.97
C ASN A 131 15.78 -34.35 6.16
N ALA A 132 15.66 -35.40 5.41
CA ALA A 132 14.54 -35.67 4.53
C ALA A 132 13.17 -35.76 5.26
N PRO A 133 13.04 -36.40 6.43
CA PRO A 133 11.80 -36.38 7.19
C PRO A 133 11.34 -34.99 7.60
N ASP A 134 12.25 -34.13 8.08
CA ASP A 134 11.94 -32.76 8.48
C ASP A 134 11.53 -31.91 7.28
N ALA A 135 12.15 -32.10 6.12
CA ALA A 135 11.78 -31.40 4.88
C ALA A 135 10.32 -31.70 4.48
N VAL A 136 9.85 -32.94 4.64
CA VAL A 136 8.46 -33.32 4.35
C VAL A 136 7.50 -32.62 5.31
N ILE A 137 7.84 -32.50 6.59
CA ILE A 137 7.02 -31.80 7.59
C ILE A 137 6.94 -30.31 7.24
N GLN A 138 8.07 -29.67 6.93
CA GLN A 138 8.13 -28.26 6.55
C GLN A 138 7.38 -27.98 5.25
N MET A 139 7.41 -28.91 4.28
CA MET A 139 6.64 -28.77 3.04
C MET A 139 5.13 -28.75 3.31
N ARG A 140 4.63 -29.63 4.17
CA ARG A 140 3.19 -29.66 4.54
C ARG A 140 2.78 -28.39 5.25
N GLU A 141 3.62 -27.86 6.13
CA GLU A 141 3.36 -26.59 6.80
C GLU A 141 3.33 -25.43 5.80
N TRP A 142 4.26 -25.44 4.85
CA TRP A 142 4.27 -24.45 3.77
C TRP A 142 3.00 -24.50 2.91
N GLU A 143 2.57 -25.69 2.50
CA GLU A 143 1.32 -25.89 1.76
C GLU A 143 0.11 -25.36 2.54
N PHE A 144 0.06 -25.63 3.85
CA PHE A 144 -0.98 -25.07 4.73
C PHE A 144 -0.99 -23.55 4.75
N LEU A 145 0.17 -22.91 4.90
CA LEU A 145 0.29 -21.45 4.93
C LEU A 145 -0.07 -20.80 3.58
N VAL A 146 0.34 -21.40 2.47
CA VAL A 146 -0.02 -20.94 1.12
C VAL A 146 -1.54 -21.00 0.95
N LYS A 147 -2.15 -22.13 1.28
CA LYS A 147 -3.60 -22.29 1.22
C LYS A 147 -4.31 -21.25 2.08
N ARG A 148 -3.85 -21.04 3.33
CA ARG A 148 -4.44 -20.07 4.24
C ARG A 148 -4.39 -18.65 3.72
N ASN A 149 -3.26 -18.21 3.15
CA ASN A 149 -3.14 -16.90 2.53
C ASN A 149 -4.07 -16.74 1.31
N THR A 150 -4.20 -17.78 0.50
CA THR A 150 -5.13 -17.79 -0.65
C THR A 150 -6.58 -17.65 -0.19
N GLU A 151 -6.98 -18.37 0.87
CA GLU A 151 -8.31 -18.27 1.48
C GLU A 151 -8.59 -16.85 2.01
N ILE A 152 -7.64 -16.24 2.70
CA ILE A 152 -7.75 -14.87 3.23
C ILE A 152 -7.90 -13.86 2.09
N LEU A 153 -7.06 -13.95 1.06
CA LEU A 153 -7.17 -13.07 -0.11
C LEU A 153 -8.51 -13.24 -0.82
N ALA A 154 -8.96 -14.48 -1.04
CA ALA A 154 -10.26 -14.77 -1.66
C ALA A 154 -11.41 -14.16 -0.84
N GLN A 155 -11.38 -14.33 0.48
CA GLN A 155 -12.38 -13.79 1.40
C GLN A 155 -12.47 -12.25 1.32
N HIS A 156 -11.34 -11.55 1.35
CA HIS A 156 -11.32 -10.09 1.41
C HIS A 156 -11.49 -9.40 0.05
N THR A 157 -11.09 -10.08 -1.03
CA THR A 157 -11.23 -9.53 -2.40
C THR A 157 -12.56 -9.88 -3.04
N GLY A 158 -13.25 -10.92 -2.56
CA GLY A 158 -14.44 -11.47 -3.21
C GLY A 158 -14.15 -12.28 -4.46
N GLN A 159 -12.88 -12.54 -4.78
CA GLN A 159 -12.50 -13.40 -5.89
C GLN A 159 -12.69 -14.88 -5.54
N PRO A 160 -13.02 -15.74 -6.51
CA PRO A 160 -13.02 -17.20 -6.30
C PRO A 160 -11.64 -17.69 -5.86
N TYR A 161 -11.62 -18.71 -4.98
CA TYR A 161 -10.35 -19.29 -4.49
C TYR A 161 -9.43 -19.71 -5.62
N GLU A 162 -9.96 -20.42 -6.62
CA GLU A 162 -9.20 -20.93 -7.77
C GLU A 162 -8.62 -19.79 -8.62
N GLN A 163 -9.32 -18.64 -8.69
CA GLN A 163 -8.80 -17.47 -9.39
C GLN A 163 -7.61 -16.87 -8.62
N VAL A 164 -7.72 -16.73 -7.29
CA VAL A 164 -6.62 -16.23 -6.45
C VAL A 164 -5.42 -17.18 -6.51
N GLU A 165 -5.65 -18.49 -6.44
CA GLU A 165 -4.60 -19.51 -6.54
C GLU A 165 -3.86 -19.42 -7.87
N GLN A 166 -4.58 -19.26 -8.98
CA GLN A 166 -3.99 -19.07 -10.30
C GLN A 166 -3.20 -17.77 -10.40
N ASP A 167 -3.76 -16.67 -9.92
CA ASP A 167 -3.17 -15.35 -9.98
C ASP A 167 -1.92 -15.20 -9.11
N THR A 168 -1.86 -15.90 -7.99
CA THR A 168 -0.71 -15.90 -7.08
C THR A 168 0.40 -16.89 -7.47
N ASN A 169 0.19 -17.75 -8.45
CA ASN A 169 1.20 -18.71 -8.90
C ASN A 169 2.50 -18.06 -9.40
N ARG A 170 2.43 -16.80 -9.85
CA ARG A 170 3.56 -15.93 -10.20
C ARG A 170 3.31 -14.53 -9.65
N ASP A 171 4.35 -13.71 -9.63
CA ASP A 171 4.24 -12.32 -9.20
C ASP A 171 3.20 -11.59 -10.09
N LYS A 172 2.10 -11.16 -9.48
CA LYS A 172 1.06 -10.37 -10.12
C LYS A 172 1.10 -8.96 -9.56
N PHE A 173 1.71 -8.05 -10.33
CA PHE A 173 1.76 -6.64 -9.99
C PHE A 173 0.51 -5.92 -10.51
N MET A 174 -0.02 -5.04 -9.68
CA MET A 174 -1.22 -4.24 -9.97
C MET A 174 -0.96 -2.76 -9.69
N SER A 175 -1.49 -1.91 -10.55
CA SER A 175 -1.74 -0.50 -10.25
C SER A 175 -2.85 -0.36 -9.21
N PRO A 176 -3.04 0.82 -8.59
CA PRO A 176 -4.14 1.03 -7.65
C PRO A 176 -5.53 0.77 -8.27
N ASP A 177 -5.74 1.15 -9.53
CA ASP A 177 -7.02 0.90 -10.23
C ASP A 177 -7.25 -0.58 -10.49
N GLU A 178 -6.22 -1.32 -10.89
CA GLU A 178 -6.29 -2.78 -11.05
C GLU A 178 -6.54 -3.47 -9.70
N ALA A 179 -5.89 -3.01 -8.61
CA ALA A 179 -6.10 -3.54 -7.26
C ALA A 179 -7.51 -3.25 -6.73
N LYS A 180 -8.09 -2.10 -7.08
CA LYS A 180 -9.49 -1.77 -6.82
C LYS A 180 -10.44 -2.68 -7.61
N ALA A 181 -10.20 -2.87 -8.90
CA ALA A 181 -11.00 -3.76 -9.73
C ALA A 181 -10.90 -5.23 -9.26
N TYR A 182 -9.77 -5.64 -8.73
CA TYR A 182 -9.55 -6.96 -8.16
C TYR A 182 -10.22 -7.15 -6.79
N GLY A 183 -10.47 -6.07 -6.06
CA GLY A 183 -11.10 -6.07 -4.73
C GLY A 183 -10.13 -6.01 -3.55
N ILE A 184 -8.83 -5.78 -3.79
CA ILE A 184 -7.82 -5.62 -2.72
C ILE A 184 -8.04 -4.32 -1.96
N ILE A 185 -8.44 -3.24 -2.68
CA ILE A 185 -8.74 -1.94 -2.09
C ILE A 185 -10.13 -1.46 -2.50
N ASP A 186 -10.68 -0.51 -1.76
CA ASP A 186 -11.99 0.06 -2.01
C ASP A 186 -11.92 1.34 -2.85
N ALA A 187 -10.85 2.14 -2.67
CA ALA A 187 -10.67 3.38 -3.44
C ALA A 187 -9.20 3.78 -3.60
N VAL A 188 -8.94 4.53 -4.66
CA VAL A 188 -7.66 5.23 -4.87
C VAL A 188 -7.83 6.66 -4.36
N TYR A 189 -6.89 7.16 -3.55
CA TYR A 189 -6.92 8.55 -3.11
C TYR A 189 -6.61 9.47 -4.28
N SER A 190 -7.46 10.49 -4.48
CA SER A 190 -7.22 11.54 -5.47
C SER A 190 -6.10 12.46 -4.99
N LEU A 191 -5.24 12.90 -5.90
CA LEU A 191 -4.31 13.98 -5.62
C LEU A 191 -5.09 15.32 -5.52
N PRO A 192 -4.64 16.28 -4.70
CA PRO A 192 -5.33 17.57 -4.54
C PRO A 192 -5.59 18.33 -5.85
N GLY A 193 -4.81 18.06 -6.91
CA GLY A 193 -5.00 18.63 -8.24
C GLY A 193 -6.03 17.91 -9.12
N ASP A 194 -6.33 16.64 -8.85
CA ASP A 194 -7.19 15.83 -9.71
C ASP A 194 -8.64 16.32 -9.69
N SER A 195 -9.09 16.82 -8.55
CA SER A 195 -10.42 17.43 -8.43
C SER A 195 -10.57 18.74 -9.24
N LEU A 196 -9.50 19.51 -9.39
CA LEU A 196 -9.48 20.73 -10.21
C LEU A 196 -9.47 20.39 -11.71
N ILE A 197 -8.75 19.34 -12.11
CA ILE A 197 -8.74 18.84 -13.49
C ILE A 197 -10.11 18.27 -13.85
N ALA A 198 -10.72 17.47 -12.98
CA ALA A 198 -12.06 16.95 -13.19
C ALA A 198 -13.11 18.06 -13.29
N GLN A 199 -13.04 19.07 -12.43
CA GLN A 199 -13.94 20.25 -12.49
C GLN A 199 -13.73 21.10 -13.75
N ALA A 200 -12.48 21.21 -14.24
CA ALA A 200 -12.19 21.90 -15.50
C ALA A 200 -12.73 21.12 -16.73
N HIS A 201 -12.70 19.80 -16.70
CA HIS A 201 -13.30 18.96 -17.72
C HIS A 201 -14.85 19.06 -17.73
N ASP A 202 -15.48 18.99 -16.56
CA ASP A 202 -16.94 19.12 -16.41
C ASP A 202 -17.43 20.54 -16.74
N ALA A 203 -16.58 21.56 -16.53
CA ALA A 203 -16.88 22.94 -16.92
C ALA A 203 -16.66 23.26 -18.40
N GLY A 204 -16.28 22.28 -19.22
CA GLY A 204 -16.05 22.47 -20.67
C GLY A 204 -14.86 23.34 -21.02
N LEU A 205 -13.93 23.55 -20.09
CA LEU A 205 -12.67 24.28 -20.30
C LEU A 205 -11.58 23.36 -20.83
N SER A 206 -11.90 22.56 -21.87
CA SER A 206 -10.88 21.86 -22.67
C SER A 206 -10.10 22.91 -23.47
N GLY A 207 -8.83 23.04 -23.18
CA GLY A 207 -7.91 24.01 -23.84
C GLY A 207 -8.05 24.01 -25.36
N GLY A 208 -8.16 25.22 -25.90
CA GLY A 208 -8.33 25.47 -27.30
C GLY A 208 -7.29 24.75 -28.15
N GLU A 209 -7.79 24.23 -29.24
CA GLU A 209 -7.03 23.65 -30.35
C GLU A 209 -5.93 24.61 -30.80
N GLY A 210 -4.77 24.05 -31.06
CA GLY A 210 -3.60 24.78 -31.52
C GLY A 210 -3.88 25.66 -32.72
N SER A 211 -3.57 26.94 -32.61
CA SER A 211 -3.51 27.84 -33.74
C SER A 211 -2.40 27.35 -34.70
N SER A 212 -2.81 26.93 -35.88
CA SER A 212 -1.96 26.67 -37.04
C SER A 212 -1.16 27.94 -37.34
N VAL A 213 0.14 27.87 -37.22
CA VAL A 213 1.03 28.87 -37.80
C VAL A 213 1.01 28.66 -39.32
N ALA A 214 0.43 29.61 -40.03
CA ALA A 214 0.44 29.67 -41.49
C ALA A 214 1.87 29.94 -41.97
N ASP A 215 2.32 29.14 -42.92
CA ASP A 215 3.49 29.37 -43.74
C ASP A 215 3.30 30.67 -44.50
N ALA A 216 4.26 31.59 -44.36
CA ALA A 216 4.40 32.72 -45.25
C ALA A 216 5.72 32.52 -46.02
N ASP A 217 5.58 32.06 -47.25
CA ASP A 217 6.57 32.10 -48.31
C ASP A 217 6.96 33.55 -48.59
N GLY A 218 8.22 33.79 -48.90
CA GLY A 218 8.67 35.09 -49.40
C GLY A 218 10.17 35.24 -49.57
N ASP A 219 10.68 34.62 -50.58
CA ASP A 219 11.64 35.13 -51.57
C ASP A 219 12.74 36.12 -51.15
N GLY A 220 13.98 35.83 -51.59
CA GLY A 220 14.98 36.86 -51.75
C GLY A 220 16.45 36.48 -51.51
N LEU A 221 17.07 35.69 -52.39
CA LEU A 221 18.53 35.79 -52.61
C LEU A 221 18.87 37.05 -53.41
N PRO A 222 20.05 37.71 -53.26
CA PRO A 222 21.21 37.24 -53.95
C PRO A 222 22.62 37.52 -53.31
N GLY A 223 23.49 36.63 -53.54
CA GLY A 223 24.73 36.83 -54.26
C GLY A 223 26.04 37.28 -53.56
N LYS A 224 27.11 36.45 -53.73
CA LYS A 224 28.52 36.72 -53.93
C LYS A 224 29.32 37.37 -52.76
N ALA A 225 30.51 36.97 -52.43
CA ALA A 225 31.68 36.42 -53.13
C ALA A 225 32.82 36.14 -52.13
N THR A 226 33.56 35.08 -52.36
CA THR A 226 35.03 34.90 -52.42
C THR A 226 35.98 35.42 -51.32
N ASN A 227 36.87 34.47 -51.00
CA ASN A 227 38.33 34.65 -50.66
C ASN A 227 38.64 34.81 -49.16
N ARG A 228 39.31 33.94 -48.56
CA ARG A 228 40.59 33.23 -48.70
C ARG A 228 40.71 32.13 -47.69
#